data_1750249c2ab6b096d6fc83f97a536ed2
#
_entry.id   1750249c2ab6b096d6fc83f97a536ed2
#
_cell.length_a   1.000
_cell.length_b   1.000
_cell.length_c   1.000
_cell.angle_alpha   90.00
_cell.angle_beta   90.00
_cell.angle_gamma   90.00
#
_symmetry.space_group_name_H-M   'P 1'
#
loop_
_entity.id
_entity.type
_entity.pdbx_description
1 polymer ?
#
loop_
_entity_poly.entity_id
_entity_poly.type
_entity_poly.pdbx_seq_one_letter_code
_entity_poly.pdbx_strand_id
1 'polypeptide(L)'
;MWLGISESGVGADAILQGGDATDETGGDIRIVSGYSRKTTSGLVIIETANSGSNGASGYLLLQSGTAEGGDSGWVNVSTGRASGGTAGSISMSVGEGDSGTGGDISFTAGASLEDGGDGGAIILAAGESQSGRGGHAIIQAGSGATGGGDIALLAGESSEQDGGAINLTSAYSAEADTGTLTLATGTSREGNSGSISLCTGDA
;
A
#
# COMPACT_ATOMS: atom_id res chain seq x y z
N MET A 1 -7.46 -12.94 28.31
CA MET A 1 -6.68 -14.15 28.71
C MET A 1 -5.25 -13.70 28.95
N TRP A 2 -4.65 -14.07 30.08
CA TRP A 2 -3.25 -13.76 30.39
C TRP A 2 -2.45 -15.06 30.46
N LEU A 3 -1.34 -15.18 29.72
CA LEU A 3 -0.60 -16.43 29.54
C LEU A 3 0.67 -16.56 30.41
N GLY A 4 0.90 -15.61 31.31
CA GLY A 4 2.01 -15.66 32.22
C GLY A 4 3.37 -15.27 31.65
N ILE A 5 4.40 -15.25 32.51
CA ILE A 5 5.78 -14.88 32.23
C ILE A 5 6.65 -16.13 32.36
N SER A 6 7.57 -16.35 31.42
CA SER A 6 8.63 -17.36 31.55
C SER A 6 9.93 -16.67 31.95
N GLU A 7 10.57 -17.12 33.04
CA GLU A 7 11.85 -16.56 33.49
C GLU A 7 13.06 -17.21 32.78
N SER A 8 12.90 -18.40 32.22
CA SER A 8 13.98 -19.14 31.56
C SER A 8 13.47 -20.04 30.43
N GLY A 9 13.06 -19.47 29.32
CA GLY A 9 12.56 -20.23 28.20
C GLY A 9 11.60 -19.40 27.29
N VAL A 10 11.01 -20.05 26.30
CA VAL A 10 10.04 -19.43 25.40
C VAL A 10 8.72 -19.23 26.13
N GLY A 11 8.07 -18.08 25.94
CA GLY A 11 6.72 -17.79 26.45
C GLY A 11 5.68 -18.72 25.81
N ALA A 12 4.51 -18.84 26.46
CA ALA A 12 3.42 -19.66 25.94
C ALA A 12 2.68 -18.99 24.78
N ASP A 13 2.26 -19.78 23.79
CA ASP A 13 1.46 -19.34 22.66
C ASP A 13 -0.01 -19.16 23.02
N ALA A 14 -0.70 -18.20 22.38
CA ALA A 14 -2.14 -18.08 22.35
C ALA A 14 -2.65 -18.39 20.95
N ILE A 15 -3.50 -19.41 20.81
CA ILE A 15 -4.08 -19.80 19.53
C ILE A 15 -5.59 -19.53 19.57
N LEU A 16 -6.10 -18.82 18.55
CA LEU A 16 -7.53 -18.65 18.28
C LEU A 16 -7.81 -19.21 16.90
N GLN A 17 -8.50 -20.33 16.83
CA GLN A 17 -8.78 -21.07 15.58
C GLN A 17 -10.27 -21.33 15.47
N GLY A 18 -10.84 -21.11 14.26
CA GLY A 18 -12.18 -21.62 13.91
C GLY A 18 -12.19 -23.14 13.79
N GLY A 19 -13.35 -23.74 13.85
CA GLY A 19 -13.47 -25.20 13.71
C GLY A 19 -13.25 -25.65 12.27
N ASP A 20 -12.62 -26.81 12.11
CA ASP A 20 -12.44 -27.45 10.80
C ASP A 20 -13.74 -28.18 10.37
N ALA A 21 -14.00 -28.26 9.08
CA ALA A 21 -15.07 -29.07 8.49
C ALA A 21 -14.51 -29.95 7.37
N THR A 22 -15.03 -31.18 7.22
CA THR A 22 -14.59 -32.13 6.21
C THR A 22 -15.34 -31.97 4.88
N ASP A 23 -16.62 -31.68 4.94
CA ASP A 23 -17.53 -31.70 3.78
C ASP A 23 -18.25 -30.38 3.56
N GLU A 24 -18.09 -29.40 4.48
CA GLU A 24 -18.78 -28.11 4.47
C GLU A 24 -17.80 -26.98 4.78
N THR A 25 -18.30 -25.74 4.88
CA THR A 25 -17.49 -24.55 5.20
C THR A 25 -16.95 -24.59 6.63
N GLY A 26 -15.68 -24.30 6.84
CA GLY A 26 -15.05 -24.15 8.16
C GLY A 26 -15.64 -22.99 8.96
N GLY A 27 -15.35 -22.96 10.27
CA GLY A 27 -15.86 -21.96 11.20
C GLY A 27 -15.20 -20.59 11.05
N ASP A 28 -15.98 -19.52 11.29
CA ASP A 28 -15.52 -18.11 11.26
C ASP A 28 -14.82 -17.70 12.57
N ILE A 29 -13.90 -16.76 12.48
CA ILE A 29 -13.38 -15.98 13.61
C ILE A 29 -13.79 -14.52 13.42
N ARG A 30 -14.48 -13.91 14.42
CA ARG A 30 -14.91 -12.52 14.44
C ARG A 30 -14.35 -11.79 15.66
N ILE A 31 -13.62 -10.68 15.42
CA ILE A 31 -13.11 -9.79 16.46
C ILE A 31 -13.75 -8.42 16.26
N VAL A 32 -14.58 -7.98 17.21
CA VAL A 32 -15.33 -6.73 17.13
C VAL A 32 -15.25 -5.99 18.46
N SER A 33 -14.93 -4.70 18.43
CA SER A 33 -14.97 -3.84 19.62
C SER A 33 -16.41 -3.51 20.05
N GLY A 34 -16.57 -2.96 21.26
CA GLY A 34 -17.87 -2.59 21.79
C GLY A 34 -18.51 -1.39 21.09
N TYR A 35 -19.81 -1.43 20.89
CA TYR A 35 -20.62 -0.33 20.36
C TYR A 35 -21.04 0.63 21.50
N SER A 36 -21.15 1.92 21.22
CA SER A 36 -21.78 2.91 22.11
C SER A 36 -22.97 3.58 21.44
N ARG A 37 -24.05 3.75 22.17
CA ARG A 37 -25.25 4.49 21.70
C ARG A 37 -25.10 6.01 21.76
N LYS A 38 -24.22 6.54 22.59
CA LYS A 38 -24.16 7.97 22.91
C LYS A 38 -22.79 8.59 22.67
N THR A 39 -21.73 7.79 22.59
CA THR A 39 -20.35 8.25 22.54
C THR A 39 -19.55 7.39 21.57
N THR A 40 -18.23 7.42 21.68
CA THR A 40 -17.29 6.68 20.82
C THR A 40 -17.36 5.18 21.09
N SER A 41 -17.28 4.36 20.04
CA SER A 41 -17.10 2.91 20.13
C SER A 41 -15.71 2.56 20.67
N GLY A 42 -15.52 1.30 21.08
CA GLY A 42 -14.20 0.77 21.44
C GLY A 42 -13.25 0.68 20.24
N LEU A 43 -11.99 0.42 20.50
CA LEU A 43 -10.95 0.18 19.50
C LEU A 43 -10.49 -1.28 19.49
N VAL A 44 -9.86 -1.71 18.41
CA VAL A 44 -9.14 -3.00 18.31
C VAL A 44 -7.68 -2.67 18.04
N ILE A 45 -6.76 -3.24 18.84
CA ILE A 45 -5.31 -3.10 18.67
C ILE A 45 -4.74 -4.49 18.39
N ILE A 46 -3.95 -4.61 17.33
CA ILE A 46 -3.17 -5.81 16.99
C ILE A 46 -1.73 -5.36 16.78
N GLU A 47 -0.84 -5.73 17.68
CA GLU A 47 0.56 -5.29 17.67
C GLU A 47 1.49 -6.40 18.17
N THR A 48 2.73 -6.39 17.71
CA THR A 48 3.80 -7.20 18.31
C THR A 48 4.49 -6.41 19.40
N ALA A 49 4.90 -7.08 20.48
CA ALA A 49 5.61 -6.43 21.57
C ALA A 49 6.99 -5.92 21.13
N ASN A 50 7.49 -4.89 21.82
CA ASN A 50 8.87 -4.43 21.67
C ASN A 50 9.86 -5.54 22.06
N SER A 51 10.97 -5.62 21.32
CA SER A 51 12.08 -6.50 21.71
C SER A 51 12.82 -5.97 22.95
N GLY A 52 13.57 -6.86 23.61
CA GLY A 52 14.58 -6.48 24.59
C GLY A 52 15.82 -5.87 23.89
N SER A 53 16.83 -5.52 24.72
CA SER A 53 18.04 -4.79 24.28
C SER A 53 18.91 -5.51 23.22
N ASN A 54 18.74 -6.81 23.01
CA ASN A 54 19.57 -7.62 22.10
C ASN A 54 18.73 -8.51 21.16
N GLY A 55 17.54 -8.08 20.77
CA GLY A 55 16.66 -8.88 19.92
C GLY A 55 15.91 -8.03 18.88
N ALA A 56 15.32 -8.68 17.89
CA ALA A 56 14.37 -8.08 16.97
C ALA A 56 12.95 -8.20 17.51
N SER A 57 12.05 -7.27 17.15
CA SER A 57 10.62 -7.42 17.40
C SER A 57 10.03 -8.51 16.49
N GLY A 58 8.87 -9.06 16.88
CA GLY A 58 8.11 -9.98 16.03
C GLY A 58 7.56 -9.29 14.79
N TYR A 59 7.17 -10.07 13.79
CA TYR A 59 6.46 -9.59 12.61
C TYR A 59 4.94 -9.81 12.76
N LEU A 60 4.15 -9.01 12.07
CA LEU A 60 2.71 -9.19 11.92
C LEU A 60 2.42 -9.70 10.50
N LEU A 61 1.76 -10.88 10.37
CA LEU A 61 1.37 -11.46 9.09
C LEU A 61 -0.16 -11.44 8.95
N LEU A 62 -0.66 -10.80 7.90
CA LEU A 62 -2.07 -10.79 7.51
C LEU A 62 -2.18 -11.31 6.08
N GLN A 63 -2.75 -12.48 5.89
CA GLN A 63 -2.88 -13.12 4.57
C GLN A 63 -4.15 -13.96 4.48
N SER A 64 -4.69 -14.12 3.27
CA SER A 64 -5.69 -15.15 2.98
C SER A 64 -5.02 -16.50 2.74
N GLY A 65 -5.76 -17.59 2.89
CA GLY A 65 -5.30 -18.94 2.56
C GLY A 65 -5.14 -19.13 1.05
N THR A 66 -4.43 -20.21 0.67
CA THR A 66 -4.36 -20.69 -0.72
C THR A 66 -5.61 -21.50 -1.07
N ALA A 67 -6.00 -21.48 -2.35
CA ALA A 67 -7.07 -22.32 -2.89
C ALA A 67 -6.48 -23.29 -3.94
N GLU A 68 -6.89 -24.57 -3.89
CA GLU A 68 -6.42 -25.58 -4.85
C GLU A 68 -7.33 -25.73 -6.08
N GLY A 69 -8.61 -25.40 -5.95
CA GLY A 69 -9.60 -25.60 -7.03
C GLY A 69 -10.61 -24.48 -7.19
N GLY A 70 -10.29 -23.29 -6.72
CA GLY A 70 -11.17 -22.10 -6.78
C GLY A 70 -10.39 -20.83 -6.50
N ASP A 71 -11.11 -19.73 -6.29
CA ASP A 71 -10.50 -18.43 -5.99
C ASP A 71 -9.97 -18.38 -4.55
N SER A 72 -8.83 -17.74 -4.32
CA SER A 72 -8.36 -17.41 -2.98
C SER A 72 -9.19 -16.27 -2.38
N GLY A 73 -9.26 -16.22 -1.02
CA GLY A 73 -9.90 -15.11 -0.33
C GLY A 73 -9.18 -13.78 -0.57
N TRP A 74 -9.90 -12.67 -0.43
CA TRP A 74 -9.35 -11.32 -0.52
C TRP A 74 -9.10 -10.71 0.87
N VAL A 75 -8.18 -9.75 0.95
CA VAL A 75 -7.91 -8.94 2.13
C VAL A 75 -8.42 -7.52 1.87
N ASN A 76 -9.38 -7.03 2.68
CA ASN A 76 -9.91 -5.68 2.57
C ASN A 76 -9.51 -4.84 3.78
N VAL A 77 -8.89 -3.67 3.52
CA VAL A 77 -8.59 -2.66 4.54
C VAL A 77 -9.28 -1.36 4.15
N SER A 78 -10.30 -0.95 4.89
CA SER A 78 -11.10 0.24 4.58
C SER A 78 -11.56 0.96 5.83
N THR A 79 -11.77 2.27 5.73
CA THR A 79 -12.44 3.08 6.75
C THR A 79 -13.94 3.15 6.47
N GLY A 80 -14.75 3.26 7.54
CA GLY A 80 -16.19 3.41 7.41
C GLY A 80 -16.59 4.81 6.91
N ARG A 81 -17.80 4.91 6.38
CA ARG A 81 -18.42 6.20 6.03
C ARG A 81 -18.70 7.01 7.27
N ALA A 82 -18.38 8.31 7.26
CA ALA A 82 -18.85 9.29 8.22
C ALA A 82 -20.10 10.02 7.69
N SER A 83 -21.12 10.14 8.54
CA SER A 83 -22.33 10.92 8.25
C SER A 83 -22.33 12.15 9.17
N GLY A 84 -22.06 13.32 8.65
CA GLY A 84 -21.92 14.57 9.41
C GLY A 84 -20.52 14.84 9.98
N GLY A 85 -19.49 14.13 9.48
CA GLY A 85 -18.09 14.33 9.87
C GLY A 85 -17.15 13.87 8.78
N THR A 86 -15.84 13.91 9.05
CA THR A 86 -14.79 13.44 8.14
C THR A 86 -14.56 11.94 8.31
N ALA A 87 -14.44 11.20 7.20
CA ALA A 87 -14.03 9.79 7.23
C ALA A 87 -12.61 9.63 7.78
N GLY A 88 -12.32 8.48 8.40
CA GLY A 88 -10.99 8.15 8.90
C GLY A 88 -9.97 7.99 7.78
N SER A 89 -8.69 8.07 8.12
CA SER A 89 -7.57 7.87 7.19
C SER A 89 -6.99 6.45 7.33
N ILE A 90 -6.38 5.94 6.25
CA ILE A 90 -5.49 4.78 6.29
C ILE A 90 -4.06 5.31 6.12
N SER A 91 -3.16 4.97 7.07
CA SER A 91 -1.75 5.34 7.03
C SER A 91 -0.88 4.09 7.05
N MET A 92 0.04 3.99 6.10
CA MET A 92 1.07 2.95 6.06
C MET A 92 2.44 3.62 6.01
N SER A 93 3.31 3.29 6.97
CA SER A 93 4.66 3.84 7.07
C SER A 93 5.64 2.81 7.60
N VAL A 94 6.89 2.90 7.16
CA VAL A 94 8.00 2.15 7.75
C VAL A 94 8.70 3.06 8.75
N GLY A 95 9.06 2.51 9.92
CA GLY A 95 9.78 3.24 10.97
C GLY A 95 11.21 3.60 10.53
N GLU A 96 11.79 4.58 11.21
CA GLU A 96 13.18 5.00 11.00
C GLU A 96 14.15 3.94 11.54
N GLY A 97 15.26 3.73 10.84
CA GLY A 97 16.43 2.98 11.29
C GLY A 97 17.61 3.91 11.52
N ASP A 98 18.41 3.66 12.53
CA ASP A 98 19.62 4.43 12.86
C ASP A 98 20.90 3.83 12.24
N SER A 99 20.78 2.67 11.59
CA SER A 99 21.88 1.96 10.93
C SER A 99 21.41 1.15 9.72
N GLY A 100 22.25 1.03 8.70
CA GLY A 100 21.95 0.31 7.47
C GLY A 100 21.03 1.06 6.52
N THR A 101 20.34 0.33 5.65
CA THR A 101 19.34 0.88 4.72
C THR A 101 17.95 0.93 5.36
N GLY A 102 17.14 1.90 4.99
CA GLY A 102 15.73 1.98 5.40
C GLY A 102 14.93 0.78 4.88
N GLY A 103 13.80 0.48 5.52
CA GLY A 103 12.89 -0.56 5.05
C GLY A 103 12.02 -0.10 3.88
N ASP A 104 11.54 -1.03 3.06
CA ASP A 104 10.76 -0.79 1.85
C ASP A 104 9.25 -0.93 2.09
N ILE A 105 8.44 -0.24 1.26
CA ILE A 105 7.03 -0.54 1.03
C ILE A 105 6.90 -1.02 -0.42
N SER A 106 6.42 -2.26 -0.63
CA SER A 106 6.24 -2.84 -1.95
C SER A 106 4.77 -3.14 -2.25
N PHE A 107 4.29 -2.74 -3.43
CA PHE A 107 2.98 -3.07 -3.95
C PHE A 107 3.16 -3.84 -5.27
N THR A 108 2.67 -5.07 -5.33
CA THR A 108 2.74 -5.91 -6.53
C THR A 108 1.37 -6.53 -6.80
N ALA A 109 0.85 -6.36 -8.00
CA ALA A 109 -0.37 -7.03 -8.45
C ALA A 109 -0.06 -8.47 -8.86
N GLY A 110 -1.10 -9.33 -8.85
CA GLY A 110 -0.96 -10.73 -9.23
C GLY A 110 -0.65 -10.92 -10.72
N ALA A 111 0.21 -11.88 -11.02
CA ALA A 111 0.44 -12.33 -12.38
C ALA A 111 -0.62 -13.37 -12.79
N SER A 112 -1.00 -13.42 -14.07
CA SER A 112 -1.74 -14.52 -14.67
C SER A 112 -0.75 -15.54 -15.26
N LEU A 113 -1.00 -16.82 -15.01
CA LEU A 113 -0.27 -17.94 -15.62
C LEU A 113 -1.10 -18.66 -16.68
N GLU A 114 -2.32 -18.20 -16.94
CA GLU A 114 -3.22 -18.74 -17.96
C GLU A 114 -2.93 -18.13 -19.32
N ASP A 115 -2.92 -18.94 -20.39
CA ASP A 115 -2.79 -18.47 -21.76
C ASP A 115 -3.93 -17.52 -22.12
N GLY A 116 -3.61 -16.27 -22.45
CA GLY A 116 -4.58 -15.21 -22.73
C GLY A 116 -5.21 -14.54 -21.51
N GLY A 117 -4.77 -14.86 -20.30
CA GLY A 117 -5.21 -14.19 -19.08
C GLY A 117 -4.44 -12.89 -18.80
N ASP A 118 -5.16 -11.83 -18.41
CA ASP A 118 -4.56 -10.54 -18.06
C ASP A 118 -3.99 -10.55 -16.65
N GLY A 119 -2.87 -9.86 -16.43
CA GLY A 119 -2.32 -9.57 -15.09
C GLY A 119 -3.17 -8.56 -14.32
N GLY A 120 -3.07 -8.62 -12.98
CA GLY A 120 -3.77 -7.67 -12.11
C GLY A 120 -3.24 -6.24 -12.22
N ALA A 121 -4.07 -5.23 -11.91
CA ALA A 121 -3.70 -3.81 -11.95
C ALA A 121 -3.41 -3.25 -10.56
N ILE A 122 -2.54 -2.23 -10.47
CA ILE A 122 -2.39 -1.33 -9.33
C ILE A 122 -3.04 0.00 -9.69
N ILE A 123 -4.05 0.45 -8.92
CA ILE A 123 -4.80 1.68 -9.16
C ILE A 123 -4.57 2.63 -7.99
N LEU A 124 -4.01 3.82 -8.27
CA LEU A 124 -3.83 4.91 -7.30
C LEU A 124 -4.70 6.10 -7.73
N ALA A 125 -5.78 6.37 -7.00
CA ALA A 125 -6.72 7.44 -7.30
C ALA A 125 -6.94 8.32 -6.07
N ALA A 126 -6.87 9.64 -6.25
CA ALA A 126 -7.25 10.60 -5.23
C ALA A 126 -8.77 10.77 -5.17
N GLY A 127 -9.30 11.23 -4.04
CA GLY A 127 -10.73 11.38 -3.82
C GLY A 127 -11.35 12.53 -4.63
N GLU A 128 -12.57 12.35 -5.06
CA GLU A 128 -13.39 13.37 -5.73
C GLU A 128 -14.04 14.33 -4.72
N SER A 129 -14.38 15.52 -5.16
CA SER A 129 -15.21 16.49 -4.42
C SER A 129 -16.35 16.97 -5.31
N GLN A 130 -17.57 16.98 -4.77
CA GLN A 130 -18.77 17.49 -5.48
C GLN A 130 -18.81 19.00 -5.60
N SER A 131 -18.24 19.74 -4.64
CA SER A 131 -18.37 21.22 -4.57
C SER A 131 -17.07 21.95 -4.24
N GLY A 132 -15.99 21.22 -3.97
CA GLY A 132 -14.66 21.74 -3.65
C GLY A 132 -13.60 21.20 -4.61
N ARG A 133 -12.34 21.34 -4.21
CA ARG A 133 -11.22 20.80 -4.97
C ARG A 133 -11.08 19.30 -4.72
N GLY A 134 -10.80 18.52 -5.75
CA GLY A 134 -10.39 17.12 -5.64
C GLY A 134 -9.08 16.96 -4.88
N GLY A 135 -8.81 15.76 -4.38
CA GLY A 135 -7.57 15.39 -3.69
C GLY A 135 -6.37 15.39 -4.63
N HIS A 136 -5.16 15.43 -4.07
CA HIS A 136 -3.91 15.34 -4.79
C HIS A 136 -3.32 13.93 -4.73
N ALA A 137 -2.71 13.46 -5.83
CA ALA A 137 -1.80 12.32 -5.83
C ALA A 137 -0.37 12.86 -5.98
N ILE A 138 0.53 12.51 -5.06
CA ILE A 138 1.92 12.99 -5.03
C ILE A 138 2.85 11.77 -5.03
N ILE A 139 3.80 11.75 -5.98
CA ILE A 139 4.90 10.78 -6.01
C ILE A 139 6.20 11.58 -5.85
N GLN A 140 6.96 11.29 -4.81
CA GLN A 140 8.19 12.02 -4.47
C GLN A 140 9.28 11.03 -4.05
N ALA A 141 10.47 11.16 -4.64
CA ALA A 141 11.64 10.42 -4.21
C ALA A 141 12.28 11.08 -2.96
N GLY A 142 13.04 10.30 -2.20
CA GLY A 142 13.72 10.74 -1.00
C GLY A 142 14.89 11.67 -1.28
N SER A 143 15.17 12.60 -0.37
CA SER A 143 16.40 13.42 -0.39
C SER A 143 17.54 12.70 0.30
N GLY A 144 18.78 12.94 -0.15
CA GLY A 144 19.99 12.40 0.48
C GLY A 144 21.15 13.37 0.40
N ALA A 145 22.08 13.26 1.35
CA ALA A 145 23.26 14.14 1.42
C ALA A 145 24.27 13.91 0.27
N THR A 146 24.38 12.68 -0.22
CA THR A 146 25.30 12.28 -1.30
C THR A 146 24.62 12.12 -2.66
N GLY A 147 23.28 12.09 -2.69
CA GLY A 147 22.45 12.01 -3.90
C GLY A 147 20.99 11.87 -3.52
N GLY A 148 20.08 12.34 -4.34
CA GLY A 148 18.65 12.12 -4.22
C GLY A 148 18.24 10.75 -4.81
N GLY A 149 17.06 10.25 -4.44
CA GLY A 149 16.48 9.08 -5.06
C GLY A 149 15.86 9.40 -6.42
N ASP A 150 15.64 8.38 -7.24
CA ASP A 150 15.04 8.48 -8.58
C ASP A 150 13.56 8.16 -8.58
N ILE A 151 12.81 8.68 -9.56
CA ILE A 151 11.48 8.22 -9.94
C ILE A 151 11.58 7.65 -11.35
N ALA A 152 11.29 6.36 -11.51
CA ALA A 152 11.25 5.68 -12.80
C ALA A 152 9.80 5.28 -13.15
N LEU A 153 9.33 5.65 -14.34
CA LEU A 153 8.04 5.25 -14.91
C LEU A 153 8.32 4.45 -16.17
N LEU A 154 8.04 3.16 -16.16
CA LEU A 154 8.27 2.24 -17.27
C LEU A 154 6.96 1.56 -17.65
N ALA A 155 6.67 1.52 -18.96
CA ALA A 155 5.61 0.67 -19.49
C ALA A 155 6.08 -0.77 -19.64
N GLY A 156 5.15 -1.71 -19.75
CA GLY A 156 5.45 -3.13 -19.93
C GLY A 156 5.96 -3.44 -21.34
N GLU A 157 6.85 -4.42 -21.44
CA GLU A 157 7.32 -4.97 -22.69
C GLU A 157 6.32 -5.99 -23.25
N SER A 158 6.29 -6.16 -24.58
CA SER A 158 5.60 -7.26 -25.27
C SER A 158 6.55 -7.96 -26.21
N SER A 159 6.46 -9.29 -26.27
CA SER A 159 7.23 -10.11 -27.21
C SER A 159 6.49 -10.38 -28.52
N GLU A 160 5.17 -10.18 -28.59
CA GLU A 160 4.34 -10.59 -29.72
C GLU A 160 3.46 -9.47 -30.27
N GLN A 161 3.21 -8.42 -29.51
CA GLN A 161 2.32 -7.31 -29.86
C GLN A 161 2.93 -5.96 -29.47
N ASP A 162 2.17 -4.90 -29.54
CA ASP A 162 2.61 -3.57 -29.15
C ASP A 162 2.94 -3.51 -27.65
N GLY A 163 4.03 -2.85 -27.29
CA GLY A 163 4.40 -2.57 -25.92
C GLY A 163 3.41 -1.59 -25.25
N GLY A 164 3.44 -1.53 -23.92
CA GLY A 164 2.59 -0.64 -23.14
C GLY A 164 2.91 0.84 -23.38
N ALA A 165 1.96 1.74 -23.14
CA ALA A 165 2.11 3.19 -23.28
C ALA A 165 2.21 3.90 -21.91
N ILE A 166 2.91 5.03 -21.86
CA ILE A 166 2.88 6.00 -20.75
C ILE A 166 2.12 7.24 -21.23
N ASN A 167 0.96 7.54 -20.64
CA ASN A 167 0.13 8.69 -20.96
C ASN A 167 0.15 9.73 -19.84
N LEU A 168 0.64 10.93 -20.11
CA LEU A 168 0.66 12.07 -19.18
C LEU A 168 -0.18 13.20 -19.76
N THR A 169 -1.37 13.44 -19.20
CA THR A 169 -2.31 14.45 -19.69
C THR A 169 -2.87 15.28 -18.53
N SER A 170 -3.11 16.57 -18.75
CA SER A 170 -3.96 17.38 -17.88
C SER A 170 -5.44 17.08 -18.15
N ALA A 171 -6.29 17.30 -17.12
CA ALA A 171 -7.71 17.02 -17.25
C ALA A 171 -8.47 18.08 -18.07
N TYR A 172 -9.61 17.69 -18.64
CA TYR A 172 -10.57 18.56 -19.30
C TYR A 172 -11.24 19.51 -18.29
N SER A 173 -11.53 20.73 -18.72
CA SER A 173 -12.38 21.71 -18.02
C SER A 173 -13.53 22.15 -18.95
N ALA A 174 -14.76 22.18 -18.43
CA ALA A 174 -15.94 22.60 -19.19
C ALA A 174 -16.08 24.11 -19.27
N GLU A 175 -15.67 24.86 -18.22
CA GLU A 175 -16.01 26.28 -18.07
C GLU A 175 -14.80 27.16 -17.72
N ALA A 176 -13.62 26.60 -17.56
CA ALA A 176 -12.38 27.30 -17.19
C ALA A 176 -11.17 26.71 -17.92
N ASP A 177 -10.00 27.28 -17.68
CA ASP A 177 -8.75 26.77 -18.25
C ASP A 177 -8.41 25.37 -17.74
N THR A 178 -7.81 24.54 -18.59
CA THR A 178 -7.27 23.22 -18.21
C THR A 178 -5.99 23.40 -17.39
N GLY A 179 -5.62 22.37 -16.61
CA GLY A 179 -4.35 22.35 -15.91
C GLY A 179 -3.14 22.34 -16.85
N THR A 180 -1.99 22.75 -16.35
CA THR A 180 -0.70 22.72 -17.08
C THR A 180 0.02 21.39 -16.86
N LEU A 181 0.75 20.91 -17.87
CA LEU A 181 1.76 19.89 -17.77
C LEU A 181 3.14 20.57 -17.83
N THR A 182 3.94 20.48 -16.79
CA THR A 182 5.28 21.07 -16.70
C THR A 182 6.34 19.98 -16.56
N LEU A 183 7.32 19.99 -17.45
CA LEU A 183 8.54 19.18 -17.40
C LEU A 183 9.72 20.14 -17.23
N ALA A 184 10.41 20.08 -16.10
CA ALA A 184 11.52 20.97 -15.78
C ALA A 184 12.60 20.23 -14.99
N THR A 185 13.86 20.62 -15.22
CA THR A 185 14.97 20.20 -14.35
C THR A 185 15.10 21.16 -13.18
N GLY A 186 15.61 20.65 -12.04
CA GLY A 186 15.87 21.47 -10.86
C GLY A 186 16.97 22.49 -11.08
N THR A 187 17.03 23.51 -10.21
CA THR A 187 18.11 24.50 -10.20
C THR A 187 19.33 23.97 -9.46
N SER A 188 20.53 24.24 -9.97
CA SER A 188 21.78 24.02 -9.25
C SER A 188 22.35 25.35 -8.77
N ARG A 189 22.92 25.38 -7.57
CA ARG A 189 23.58 26.57 -7.02
C ARG A 189 25.02 26.69 -7.45
N GLU A 190 25.78 25.58 -7.55
CA GLU A 190 27.21 25.54 -7.78
C GLU A 190 27.62 24.62 -8.95
N GLY A 191 26.69 23.88 -9.55
CA GLY A 191 26.93 22.98 -10.68
C GLY A 191 25.99 23.26 -11.84
N ASN A 192 25.98 22.36 -12.81
CA ASN A 192 25.05 22.42 -13.95
C ASN A 192 23.67 21.83 -13.54
N SER A 193 22.59 22.38 -14.09
CA SER A 193 21.27 21.76 -14.04
C SER A 193 21.26 20.47 -14.88
N GLY A 194 20.33 19.55 -14.56
CA GLY A 194 20.11 18.36 -15.37
C GLY A 194 19.60 18.71 -16.78
N SER A 195 19.60 17.73 -17.67
CA SER A 195 19.06 17.83 -19.03
C SER A 195 17.69 17.18 -19.16
N ILE A 196 16.87 17.63 -20.11
CA ILE A 196 15.68 16.93 -20.60
C ILE A 196 16.05 16.33 -21.96
N SER A 197 15.89 15.00 -22.11
CA SER A 197 16.10 14.30 -23.37
C SER A 197 14.79 13.66 -23.82
N LEU A 198 14.38 13.90 -25.05
CA LEU A 198 13.21 13.32 -25.71
C LEU A 198 13.72 12.64 -26.98
N CYS A 199 13.64 11.33 -27.02
CA CYS A 199 14.08 10.53 -28.17
C CYS A 199 13.06 9.41 -28.48
N THR A 200 13.05 8.97 -29.73
CA THR A 200 12.37 7.73 -30.15
C THR A 200 13.37 6.58 -30.10
N GLY A 201 12.89 5.37 -29.89
CA GLY A 201 13.71 4.18 -30.05
C GLY A 201 14.08 3.94 -31.52
N ASP A 202 15.07 3.07 -31.73
CA ASP A 202 15.48 2.61 -33.05
C ASP A 202 14.43 1.62 -33.60
N ALA A 203 14.22 1.64 -34.92
CA ALA A 203 13.30 0.73 -35.62
C ALA A 203 14.02 -0.54 -36.05
#